data_e89ccb10ffa8c123be36cfabcfa2708c
#
_entry.id   e89ccb10ffa8c123be36cfabcfa2708c
#
_cell.length_a   1.000
_cell.length_b   1.000
_cell.length_c   1.000
_cell.angle_alpha   90.00
_cell.angle_beta   90.00
_cell.angle_gamma   90.00
#
_symmetry.space_group_name_H-M   'P 1'
#
loop_
_entity.id
_entity.type
_entity.pdbx_description
1 polymer ?
#
loop_
_entity_poly.entity_id
_entity_poly.type
_entity_poly.pdbx_seq_one_letter_code
_entity_poly.pdbx_strand_id
1 'polypeptide(L)'
;MARDRTVSAAGLDLQERVVEINRVAKVVKGGRRFSFTALVVVGDEKSQVGVGYGKANEVPLAIQKGVERARRNLFKVPKHGTTIPHQVTGVFGAGRVLLRPASEGTGVIAGGGVRAVLELAGIHDVLSKSLGSQNPINLVKATVTALQMLRSPREVADLRGLTVAQVLGIDERDGDAGEQPPPEADAGEAAPEAGPVTTEAT
;
A
#
# COMPACT_ATOMS: atom_id res chain seq x y z
N MET A 1 -6.42 17.19 5.41
CA MET A 1 -6.02 16.50 6.65
C MET A 1 -5.46 15.14 6.28
N ALA A 2 -4.20 14.84 6.61
CA ALA A 2 -3.64 13.49 6.45
C ALA A 2 -4.38 12.58 7.43
N ARG A 3 -4.96 11.48 6.92
CA ARG A 3 -5.60 10.48 7.78
C ARG A 3 -4.51 9.72 8.53
N ASP A 4 -4.68 9.57 9.82
CA ASP A 4 -3.78 8.81 10.68
C ASP A 4 -4.00 7.31 10.38
N ARG A 5 -3.22 6.79 9.41
CA ARG A 5 -3.18 5.37 9.03
C ARG A 5 -2.00 4.66 9.67
N THR A 6 -1.50 5.20 10.78
CA THR A 6 -0.37 4.65 11.50
C THR A 6 -0.67 3.24 11.99
N VAL A 7 0.23 2.31 11.73
CA VAL A 7 0.10 0.89 12.09
C VAL A 7 1.21 0.50 13.04
N SER A 8 0.89 -0.37 14.01
CA SER A 8 1.90 -0.93 14.91
C SER A 8 2.78 -1.94 14.16
N ALA A 9 4.08 -1.89 14.40
CA ALA A 9 5.06 -2.81 13.80
C ALA A 9 5.06 -4.23 14.42
N ALA A 10 4.23 -4.48 15.46
CA ALA A 10 4.23 -5.75 16.19
C ALA A 10 3.68 -6.89 15.30
N GLY A 11 4.47 -7.96 15.16
CA GLY A 11 4.07 -9.17 14.44
C GLY A 11 4.18 -9.09 12.90
N LEU A 12 4.81 -8.04 12.36
CA LEU A 12 5.02 -7.89 10.93
C LEU A 12 6.44 -8.34 10.54
N ASP A 13 6.52 -9.11 9.46
CA ASP A 13 7.78 -9.39 8.78
C ASP A 13 8.14 -8.19 7.90
N LEU A 14 9.10 -7.40 8.37
CA LEU A 14 9.45 -6.12 7.77
C LEU A 14 10.80 -6.21 7.08
N GLN A 15 10.84 -5.92 5.80
CA GLN A 15 12.06 -5.75 5.03
C GLN A 15 12.58 -4.32 5.12
N GLU A 16 13.89 -4.17 5.11
CA GLU A 16 14.57 -2.90 5.27
C GLU A 16 15.42 -2.60 4.03
N ARG A 17 15.32 -1.38 3.52
CA ARG A 17 16.14 -0.93 2.39
C ARG A 17 16.74 0.44 2.68
N VAL A 18 18.05 0.52 2.58
CA VAL A 18 18.78 1.79 2.67
C VAL A 18 18.73 2.48 1.30
N VAL A 19 18.18 3.69 1.26
CA VAL A 19 18.08 4.50 0.05
C VAL A 19 19.36 5.27 -0.19
N GLU A 20 19.90 5.92 0.86
CA GLU A 20 21.07 6.78 0.76
C GLU A 20 21.80 6.89 2.10
N ILE A 21 23.13 6.92 2.03
CA ILE A 21 24.00 7.19 3.17
C ILE A 21 24.87 8.39 2.81
N ASN A 22 24.83 9.43 3.66
CA ASN A 22 25.61 10.64 3.46
C ASN A 22 26.53 10.91 4.66
N ARG A 23 27.78 11.29 4.38
CA ARG A 23 28.70 11.83 5.37
C ARG A 23 28.47 13.32 5.50
N VAL A 24 28.11 13.79 6.67
CA VAL A 24 27.85 15.20 6.99
C VAL A 24 28.86 15.73 8.00
N ALA A 25 29.15 17.01 7.95
CA ALA A 25 30.09 17.64 8.86
C ALA A 25 29.50 18.92 9.48
N LYS A 26 29.75 19.11 10.78
CA LYS A 26 29.55 20.38 11.46
C LYS A 26 30.91 21.09 11.53
N VAL A 27 31.03 22.24 10.92
CA VAL A 27 32.23 23.07 10.99
C VAL A 27 32.24 23.84 12.31
N VAL A 28 33.31 23.74 13.04
CA VAL A 28 33.53 24.41 14.34
C VAL A 28 34.87 25.16 14.33
N LYS A 29 35.11 26.02 15.30
CA LYS A 29 36.43 26.61 15.52
C LYS A 29 37.44 25.48 15.73
N GLY A 30 38.44 25.36 14.89
CA GLY A 30 39.47 24.31 14.97
C GLY A 30 39.20 23.02 14.18
N GLY A 31 38.12 22.90 13.40
CA GLY A 31 37.98 21.76 12.53
C GLY A 31 36.54 21.38 12.15
N ARG A 32 36.38 20.11 11.72
CA ARG A 32 35.08 19.56 11.25
C ARG A 32 34.74 18.33 12.10
N ARG A 33 33.53 18.32 12.66
CA ARG A 33 32.98 17.11 13.32
C ARG A 33 32.11 16.36 12.35
N PHE A 34 32.54 15.16 11.95
CA PHE A 34 31.83 14.31 10.99
C PHE A 34 30.74 13.48 11.68
N SER A 35 29.69 13.20 10.94
CA SER A 35 28.64 12.27 11.28
C SER A 35 28.10 11.65 10.00
N PHE A 36 27.37 10.53 10.12
CA PHE A 36 26.71 9.88 9.01
C PHE A 36 25.20 10.01 9.15
N THR A 37 24.54 10.13 8.01
CA THR A 37 23.07 10.11 7.94
C THR A 37 22.64 9.01 6.99
N ALA A 38 21.62 8.26 7.38
CA ALA A 38 21.02 7.19 6.58
C ALA A 38 19.52 7.48 6.37
N LEU A 39 19.09 7.42 5.12
CA LEU A 39 17.68 7.41 4.73
C LEU A 39 17.27 5.96 4.51
N VAL A 40 16.33 5.47 5.32
CA VAL A 40 15.91 4.07 5.32
C VAL A 40 14.40 3.98 5.08
N VAL A 41 14.00 3.01 4.32
CA VAL A 41 12.61 2.61 4.10
C VAL A 41 12.41 1.21 4.64
N VAL A 42 11.29 0.99 5.31
CA VAL A 42 10.90 -0.30 5.88
C VAL A 42 9.49 -0.61 5.40
N GLY A 43 9.22 -1.86 5.02
CA GLY A 43 7.89 -2.28 4.58
C GLY A 43 7.69 -3.79 4.64
N ASP A 44 6.46 -4.22 4.47
CA ASP A 44 6.04 -5.63 4.50
C ASP A 44 5.86 -6.23 3.10
N GLU A 45 6.17 -5.47 2.04
CA GLU A 45 5.92 -5.83 0.63
C GLU A 45 4.45 -6.20 0.32
N LYS A 46 3.55 -5.96 1.26
CA LYS A 46 2.10 -6.25 1.10
C LYS A 46 1.27 -4.98 1.00
N SER A 47 1.37 -4.09 1.96
CA SER A 47 0.58 -2.85 1.96
C SER A 47 1.08 -1.79 2.95
N GLN A 48 2.15 -2.05 3.68
CA GLN A 48 2.61 -1.16 4.74
C GLN A 48 4.03 -0.70 4.46
N VAL A 49 4.26 0.58 4.62
CA VAL A 49 5.57 1.19 4.42
C VAL A 49 5.80 2.31 5.42
N GLY A 50 7.04 2.47 5.83
CA GLY A 50 7.48 3.54 6.71
C GLY A 50 8.83 4.08 6.28
N VAL A 51 9.08 5.34 6.55
CA VAL A 51 10.34 6.01 6.20
C VAL A 51 10.96 6.60 7.45
N GLY A 52 12.26 6.37 7.60
CA GLY A 52 13.04 6.88 8.70
C GLY A 52 14.35 7.52 8.26
N TYR A 53 14.76 8.53 8.99
CA TYR A 53 16.02 9.23 8.79
C TYR A 53 16.85 9.13 10.08
N GLY A 54 17.99 8.44 9.99
CA GLY A 54 18.92 8.23 11.10
C GLY A 54 20.14 9.14 10.97
N LYS A 55 20.69 9.55 12.11
CA LYS A 55 21.97 10.27 12.19
C LYS A 55 22.78 9.76 13.36
N ALA A 56 24.04 9.37 13.11
CA ALA A 56 24.99 8.93 14.13
C ALA A 56 26.43 9.19 13.72
N ASN A 57 27.37 8.93 14.62
CA ASN A 57 28.80 9.07 14.33
C ASN A 57 29.35 7.91 13.47
N GLU A 58 28.63 6.79 13.45
CA GLU A 58 28.95 5.58 12.70
C GLU A 58 27.81 5.21 11.76
N VAL A 59 28.15 4.56 10.64
CA VAL A 59 27.16 4.16 9.62
C VAL A 59 26.15 3.14 10.17
N PRO A 60 26.57 2.03 10.85
CA PRO A 60 25.61 1.05 11.36
C PRO A 60 24.61 1.65 12.35
N LEU A 61 25.08 2.50 13.26
CA LEU A 61 24.21 3.18 14.22
C LEU A 61 23.26 4.19 13.55
N ALA A 62 23.67 4.81 12.43
CA ALA A 62 22.78 5.70 11.67
C ALA A 62 21.67 4.90 10.99
N ILE A 63 21.97 3.73 10.43
CA ILE A 63 20.98 2.82 9.83
C ILE A 63 20.01 2.34 10.89
N GLN A 64 20.49 1.81 12.02
CA GLN A 64 19.64 1.31 13.11
C GLN A 64 18.65 2.37 13.59
N LYS A 65 19.11 3.60 13.84
CA LYS A 65 18.23 4.73 14.20
C LYS A 65 17.23 5.08 13.08
N GLY A 66 17.63 4.93 11.82
CA GLY A 66 16.75 5.10 10.66
C GLY A 66 15.63 4.06 10.68
N VAL A 67 15.96 2.80 10.87
CA VAL A 67 15.02 1.67 10.96
C VAL A 67 14.02 1.86 12.10
N GLU A 68 14.50 2.18 13.32
CA GLU A 68 13.61 2.44 14.46
C GLU A 68 12.58 3.54 14.17
N ARG A 69 13.02 4.63 13.53
CA ARG A 69 12.13 5.73 13.13
C ARG A 69 11.17 5.31 12.04
N ALA A 70 11.62 4.52 11.06
CA ALA A 70 10.76 4.01 9.99
C ALA A 70 9.66 3.10 10.56
N ARG A 71 10.00 2.21 11.49
CA ARG A 71 9.04 1.34 12.18
C ARG A 71 7.97 2.09 12.98
N ARG A 72 8.32 3.25 13.56
CA ARG A 72 7.34 4.13 14.24
C ARG A 72 6.42 4.88 13.27
N ASN A 73 6.87 5.08 12.03
CA ASN A 73 6.16 5.83 11.00
C ASN A 73 5.52 4.92 9.94
N LEU A 74 5.21 3.67 10.28
CA LEU A 74 4.51 2.74 9.38
C LEU A 74 3.08 3.22 9.14
N PHE A 75 2.66 3.19 7.87
CA PHE A 75 1.29 3.48 7.47
C PHE A 75 0.82 2.51 6.39
N LYS A 76 -0.49 2.29 6.33
CA LYS A 76 -1.11 1.42 5.33
C LYS A 76 -1.41 2.17 4.05
N VAL A 77 -1.01 1.59 2.93
CA VAL A 77 -1.21 2.12 1.56
C VAL A 77 -2.42 1.43 0.92
N PRO A 78 -3.42 2.16 0.44
CA PRO A 78 -4.50 1.58 -0.34
C PRO A 78 -3.98 1.17 -1.73
N LYS A 79 -4.25 -0.07 -2.12
CA LYS A 79 -3.90 -0.64 -3.42
C LYS A 79 -5.14 -1.10 -4.16
N HIS A 80 -5.00 -1.24 -5.48
CA HIS A 80 -5.96 -1.91 -6.35
C HIS A 80 -5.21 -2.97 -7.17
N GLY A 81 -5.35 -4.24 -6.79
CA GLY A 81 -4.51 -5.31 -7.34
C GLY A 81 -3.02 -5.06 -7.09
N THR A 82 -2.24 -5.02 -8.16
CA THR A 82 -0.79 -4.81 -8.16
C THR A 82 -0.38 -3.34 -8.25
N THR A 83 -1.35 -2.42 -8.46
CA THR A 83 -1.12 -0.99 -8.72
C THR A 83 -1.83 -0.08 -7.69
N ILE A 84 -1.74 1.23 -7.92
CA ILE A 84 -2.41 2.27 -7.13
C ILE A 84 -3.82 2.56 -7.66
N PRO A 85 -4.79 2.95 -6.83
CA PRO A 85 -6.18 3.17 -7.24
C PRO A 85 -6.38 4.30 -8.26
N HIS A 86 -5.59 5.37 -8.16
CA HIS A 86 -5.72 6.54 -9.05
C HIS A 86 -4.41 7.33 -9.13
N GLN A 87 -4.30 8.19 -10.13
CA GLN A 87 -3.19 9.11 -10.28
C GLN A 87 -3.13 10.09 -9.11
N VAL A 88 -1.92 10.36 -8.63
CA VAL A 88 -1.69 11.32 -7.54
C VAL A 88 -0.35 12.05 -7.72
N THR A 89 -0.30 13.30 -7.29
CA THR A 89 0.95 14.07 -7.20
C THR A 89 1.20 14.42 -5.75
N GLY A 90 2.27 13.86 -5.19
CA GLY A 90 2.73 14.19 -3.84
C GLY A 90 3.70 15.35 -3.87
N VAL A 91 3.59 16.23 -2.88
CA VAL A 91 4.43 17.41 -2.73
C VAL A 91 5.01 17.44 -1.32
N PHE A 92 6.32 17.62 -1.22
CA PHE A 92 7.01 17.87 0.05
C PHE A 92 8.18 18.83 -0.16
N GLY A 93 8.08 20.02 0.42
CA GLY A 93 9.03 21.10 0.15
C GLY A 93 9.11 21.41 -1.35
N ALA A 94 10.30 21.38 -1.93
CA ALA A 94 10.52 21.55 -3.37
C ALA A 94 10.42 20.22 -4.16
N GLY A 95 10.25 19.08 -3.50
CA GLY A 95 10.06 17.77 -4.15
C GLY A 95 8.63 17.58 -4.61
N ARG A 96 8.45 17.15 -5.87
CA ARG A 96 7.16 16.79 -6.46
C ARG A 96 7.31 15.45 -7.15
N VAL A 97 6.45 14.49 -6.82
CA VAL A 97 6.44 13.16 -7.41
C VAL A 97 5.05 12.86 -7.94
N LEU A 98 4.99 12.58 -9.23
CA LEU A 98 3.79 12.09 -9.90
C LEU A 98 3.80 10.57 -9.86
N LEU A 99 2.69 9.96 -9.44
CA LEU A 99 2.44 8.53 -9.51
C LEU A 99 1.20 8.29 -10.37
N ARG A 100 1.29 7.36 -11.32
CA ARG A 100 0.18 6.93 -12.18
C ARG A 100 0.02 5.42 -12.12
N PRO A 101 -1.20 4.90 -12.06
CA PRO A 101 -1.43 3.46 -12.15
C PRO A 101 -0.95 2.93 -13.51
N ALA A 102 -0.53 1.68 -13.53
CA ALA A 102 -0.09 0.98 -14.73
C ALA A 102 -0.74 -0.40 -14.80
N SER A 103 -0.77 -0.97 -16.01
CA SER A 103 -1.25 -2.33 -16.25
C SER A 103 -0.33 -3.35 -15.60
N GLU A 104 -0.84 -4.51 -15.30
CA GLU A 104 -0.06 -5.64 -14.81
C GLU A 104 1.08 -5.99 -15.78
N GLY A 105 2.26 -6.28 -15.23
CA GLY A 105 3.46 -6.58 -16.00
C GLY A 105 4.27 -5.36 -16.44
N THR A 106 3.83 -4.13 -16.19
CA THR A 106 4.61 -2.92 -16.49
C THR A 106 5.85 -2.79 -15.59
N GLY A 107 5.75 -3.26 -14.35
CA GLY A 107 6.78 -3.12 -13.34
C GLY A 107 6.83 -1.73 -12.71
N VAL A 108 7.76 -1.54 -11.77
CA VAL A 108 7.96 -0.25 -11.08
C VAL A 108 8.90 0.63 -11.90
N ILE A 109 8.34 1.61 -12.60
CA ILE A 109 9.11 2.61 -13.35
C ILE A 109 9.27 3.86 -12.48
N ALA A 110 10.36 3.90 -11.71
CA ALA A 110 10.60 4.93 -10.70
C ALA A 110 12.10 5.18 -10.47
N GLY A 111 12.44 6.37 -9.99
CA GLY A 111 13.78 6.68 -9.49
C GLY A 111 14.10 5.91 -8.20
N GLY A 112 15.40 5.68 -7.89
CA GLY A 112 15.85 4.76 -6.85
C GLY A 112 15.16 4.92 -5.48
N GLY A 113 15.06 6.14 -4.95
CA GLY A 113 14.39 6.37 -3.67
C GLY A 113 12.88 6.17 -3.72
N VAL A 114 12.23 6.57 -4.81
CA VAL A 114 10.79 6.36 -5.04
C VAL A 114 10.50 4.87 -5.22
N ARG A 115 11.33 4.17 -6.02
CA ARG A 115 11.22 2.73 -6.26
C ARG A 115 11.29 1.94 -4.96
N ALA A 116 12.25 2.24 -4.07
CA ALA A 116 12.38 1.56 -2.79
C ALA A 116 11.11 1.67 -1.94
N VAL A 117 10.44 2.84 -1.93
CA VAL A 117 9.19 3.04 -1.19
C VAL A 117 8.05 2.23 -1.81
N LEU A 118 7.92 2.22 -3.15
CA LEU A 118 6.83 1.55 -3.86
C LEU A 118 6.95 0.02 -3.78
N GLU A 119 8.14 -0.54 -3.97
CA GLU A 119 8.39 -1.98 -3.87
C GLU A 119 8.11 -2.48 -2.44
N LEU A 120 8.62 -1.79 -1.41
CA LEU A 120 8.37 -2.15 -0.02
C LEU A 120 6.92 -1.91 0.43
N ALA A 121 6.14 -1.07 -0.28
CA ALA A 121 4.70 -0.96 -0.11
C ALA A 121 3.92 -2.08 -0.82
N GLY A 122 4.62 -2.97 -1.55
CA GLY A 122 4.01 -4.07 -2.33
C GLY A 122 3.26 -3.58 -3.56
N ILE A 123 3.70 -2.48 -4.17
CA ILE A 123 3.20 -1.99 -5.45
C ILE A 123 4.18 -2.49 -6.52
N HIS A 124 3.66 -3.25 -7.50
CA HIS A 124 4.46 -3.88 -8.53
C HIS A 124 4.36 -3.19 -9.89
N ASP A 125 3.24 -2.48 -10.14
CA ASP A 125 2.99 -1.84 -11.44
C ASP A 125 2.63 -0.38 -11.25
N VAL A 126 3.57 0.51 -11.57
CA VAL A 126 3.38 1.96 -11.41
C VAL A 126 4.34 2.75 -12.28
N LEU A 127 3.84 3.85 -12.84
CA LEU A 127 4.64 4.86 -13.53
C LEU A 127 4.87 6.05 -12.61
N SER A 128 6.10 6.49 -12.50
CA SER A 128 6.43 7.67 -11.70
C SER A 128 7.31 8.67 -12.44
N LYS A 129 7.18 9.94 -12.06
CA LYS A 129 8.08 11.01 -12.52
C LYS A 129 8.34 12.01 -11.41
N SER A 130 9.61 12.32 -11.19
CA SER A 130 10.02 13.46 -10.37
C SER A 130 9.90 14.74 -11.18
N LEU A 131 9.12 15.72 -10.67
CA LEU A 131 8.82 16.99 -11.32
C LEU A 131 9.48 18.21 -10.63
N GLY A 132 10.15 17.98 -9.50
CA GLY A 132 10.75 19.05 -8.69
C GLY A 132 12.20 18.72 -8.31
N SER A 133 12.54 18.99 -7.07
CA SER A 133 13.89 18.77 -6.51
C SER A 133 14.31 17.29 -6.65
N GLN A 134 15.61 17.10 -6.96
CA GLN A 134 16.23 15.77 -7.03
C GLN A 134 16.76 15.28 -5.67
N ASN A 135 16.59 16.06 -4.60
CA ASN A 135 17.03 15.65 -3.27
C ASN A 135 16.28 14.38 -2.82
N PRO A 136 16.98 13.26 -2.55
CA PRO A 136 16.38 11.98 -2.18
C PRO A 136 15.44 12.05 -0.97
N ILE A 137 15.80 12.86 0.02
CA ILE A 137 14.96 13.06 1.22
C ILE A 137 13.61 13.67 0.84
N ASN A 138 13.62 14.69 -0.02
CA ASN A 138 12.39 15.36 -0.46
C ASN A 138 11.55 14.44 -1.36
N LEU A 139 12.21 13.69 -2.25
CA LEU A 139 11.53 12.74 -3.14
C LEU A 139 10.84 11.63 -2.34
N VAL A 140 11.53 11.01 -1.39
CA VAL A 140 10.96 9.95 -0.55
C VAL A 140 9.79 10.49 0.28
N LYS A 141 9.93 11.66 0.90
CA LYS A 141 8.83 12.28 1.66
C LYS A 141 7.65 12.68 0.77
N ALA A 142 7.91 13.21 -0.43
CA ALA A 142 6.85 13.51 -1.40
C ALA A 142 6.11 12.24 -1.84
N THR A 143 6.82 11.11 -2.02
CA THR A 143 6.20 9.81 -2.32
C THR A 143 5.32 9.33 -1.16
N VAL A 144 5.79 9.45 0.08
CA VAL A 144 4.97 9.12 1.28
C VAL A 144 3.71 9.97 1.30
N THR A 145 3.82 11.27 1.08
CA THR A 145 2.66 12.17 1.02
C THR A 145 1.69 11.75 -0.10
N ALA A 146 2.21 11.39 -1.29
CA ALA A 146 1.38 10.88 -2.39
C ALA A 146 0.60 9.63 -1.98
N LEU A 147 1.27 8.64 -1.38
CA LEU A 147 0.64 7.39 -0.94
C LEU A 147 -0.41 7.60 0.17
N GLN A 148 -0.17 8.56 1.07
CA GLN A 148 -1.14 8.93 2.11
C GLN A 148 -2.38 9.64 1.55
N MET A 149 -2.26 10.32 0.41
CA MET A 149 -3.37 11.00 -0.27
C MET A 149 -4.27 10.03 -1.05
N LEU A 150 -3.80 8.82 -1.36
CA LEU A 150 -4.58 7.81 -2.07
C LEU A 150 -5.86 7.47 -1.30
N ARG A 151 -6.94 7.23 -2.04
CA ARG A 151 -8.23 6.79 -1.51
C ARG A 151 -8.66 5.51 -2.17
N SER A 152 -9.20 4.58 -1.38
CA SER A 152 -9.79 3.37 -1.93
C SER A 152 -11.15 3.69 -2.60
N PRO A 153 -11.58 2.91 -3.61
CA PRO A 153 -12.90 3.09 -4.22
C PRO A 153 -14.04 3.00 -3.19
N ARG A 154 -13.91 2.15 -2.18
CA ARG A 154 -14.89 2.03 -1.08
C ARG A 154 -15.00 3.31 -0.27
N GLU A 155 -13.86 3.90 0.13
CA GLU A 155 -13.86 5.18 0.86
C GLU A 155 -14.51 6.32 0.06
N VAL A 156 -14.36 6.30 -1.27
CA VAL A 156 -14.97 7.30 -2.15
C VAL A 156 -16.47 7.06 -2.29
N ALA A 157 -16.89 5.79 -2.41
CA ALA A 157 -18.28 5.38 -2.45
C ALA A 157 -19.02 5.82 -1.19
N ASP A 158 -18.47 5.52 -0.01
CA ASP A 158 -19.04 5.92 1.28
C ASP A 158 -19.20 7.46 1.39
N LEU A 159 -18.20 8.22 0.93
CA LEU A 159 -18.25 9.69 0.95
C LEU A 159 -19.27 10.29 -0.01
N ARG A 160 -19.57 9.61 -1.11
CA ARG A 160 -20.53 10.07 -2.13
C ARG A 160 -21.93 9.50 -1.94
N GLY A 161 -22.09 8.48 -1.08
CA GLY A 161 -23.34 7.75 -0.92
C GLY A 161 -23.70 6.90 -2.16
N LEU A 162 -22.68 6.41 -2.88
CA LEU A 162 -22.81 5.63 -4.10
C LEU A 162 -22.31 4.21 -3.87
N THR A 163 -22.69 3.28 -4.77
CA THR A 163 -22.07 1.95 -4.80
C THR A 163 -20.67 2.00 -5.41
N VAL A 164 -19.81 1.02 -5.10
CA VAL A 164 -18.46 0.94 -5.67
C VAL A 164 -18.51 0.82 -7.20
N ALA A 165 -19.48 0.08 -7.75
CA ALA A 165 -19.69 -0.07 -9.18
C ALA A 165 -19.97 1.29 -9.87
N GLN A 166 -20.85 2.09 -9.30
CA GLN A 166 -21.16 3.44 -9.79
C GLN A 166 -19.96 4.38 -9.73
N VAL A 167 -19.11 4.27 -8.69
CA VAL A 167 -17.87 5.09 -8.57
C VAL A 167 -16.85 4.70 -9.64
N LEU A 168 -16.77 3.41 -9.99
CA LEU A 168 -15.85 2.90 -11.02
C LEU A 168 -16.41 3.05 -12.44
N GLY A 169 -17.69 3.44 -12.61
CA GLY A 169 -18.35 3.54 -13.90
C GLY A 169 -18.60 2.17 -14.54
N ILE A 170 -18.67 1.11 -13.75
CA ILE A 170 -19.04 -0.23 -14.19
C ILE A 170 -20.56 -0.27 -14.18
N ASP A 171 -21.19 -0.30 -15.34
CA ASP A 171 -22.64 -0.51 -15.45
C ASP A 171 -22.97 -1.89 -14.87
N GLU A 172 -24.02 -1.96 -14.02
CA GLU A 172 -24.47 -3.20 -13.41
C GLU A 172 -24.90 -4.26 -14.45
N ARG A 173 -24.95 -3.89 -15.73
CA ARG A 173 -25.30 -4.79 -16.85
C ARG A 173 -24.18 -5.75 -17.24
N ASP A 174 -22.93 -5.46 -16.88
CA ASP A 174 -21.79 -6.30 -17.24
C ASP A 174 -21.38 -7.28 -16.10
N GLY A 175 -22.02 -7.19 -14.93
CA GLY A 175 -21.71 -8.00 -13.74
C GLY A 175 -22.61 -9.20 -13.48
N ASP A 176 -23.75 -9.34 -14.20
CA ASP A 176 -24.76 -10.39 -13.91
C ASP A 176 -24.71 -11.57 -14.91
N ALA A 177 -23.55 -11.90 -15.42
CA ALA A 177 -23.35 -13.10 -16.22
C ALA A 177 -22.55 -14.17 -15.45
N GLY A 178 -22.92 -14.48 -14.21
CA GLY A 178 -22.27 -15.60 -13.57
C GLY A 178 -22.34 -15.73 -12.07
N GLU A 179 -23.50 -15.71 -11.46
CA GLU A 179 -23.78 -16.51 -10.26
C GLU A 179 -25.26 -16.39 -9.89
N GLN A 180 -26.09 -17.12 -10.63
CA GLN A 180 -27.42 -17.46 -10.12
C GLN A 180 -27.19 -18.47 -8.99
N PRO A 181 -27.69 -18.22 -7.76
CA PRO A 181 -27.71 -19.24 -6.75
C PRO A 181 -28.56 -20.41 -7.29
N PRO A 182 -28.18 -21.67 -7.01
CA PRO A 182 -28.97 -22.83 -7.45
C PRO A 182 -30.39 -22.67 -6.95
N PRO A 183 -31.43 -23.04 -7.77
CA PRO A 183 -32.80 -22.97 -7.34
C PRO A 183 -32.96 -23.81 -6.08
N GLU A 184 -33.51 -23.22 -5.03
CA GLU A 184 -33.91 -23.92 -3.83
C GLU A 184 -34.84 -25.04 -4.29
N ALA A 185 -34.41 -26.29 -4.03
CA ALA A 185 -35.25 -27.48 -4.25
C ALA A 185 -36.46 -27.34 -3.35
N ASP A 186 -37.60 -27.14 -3.98
CA ASP A 186 -38.92 -27.14 -3.39
C ASP A 186 -39.16 -28.46 -2.61
N ALA A 187 -39.04 -28.37 -1.29
CA ALA A 187 -39.45 -29.44 -0.39
C ALA A 187 -40.92 -29.26 -0.09
N GLY A 188 -41.71 -29.69 -1.02
CA GLY A 188 -43.16 -29.67 -0.89
C GLY A 188 -43.79 -30.93 -1.45
N GLU A 189 -44.28 -31.69 -0.57
CA GLU A 189 -45.55 -32.41 -0.62
C GLU A 189 -45.47 -33.89 -0.25
N ALA A 190 -45.85 -34.09 0.98
CA ALA A 190 -46.25 -35.37 1.53
C ALA A 190 -47.44 -35.93 0.75
N ALA A 191 -47.44 -37.20 0.43
CA ALA A 191 -48.61 -37.94 -0.01
C ALA A 191 -48.58 -39.36 0.53
N PRO A 192 -49.74 -40.09 0.66
CA PRO A 192 -50.13 -40.59 1.94
C PRO A 192 -49.89 -42.10 2.07
N GLU A 193 -50.11 -42.59 3.31
CA GLU A 193 -50.17 -43.98 3.75
C GLU A 193 -51.02 -44.84 2.85
N ALA A 194 -50.50 -45.98 2.49
CA ALA A 194 -51.32 -47.15 2.11
C ALA A 194 -50.84 -48.38 2.90
N GLY A 195 -51.79 -48.96 3.63
CA GLY A 195 -51.66 -49.94 4.67
C GLY A 195 -51.23 -51.35 4.26
N PRO A 196 -51.21 -52.25 5.19
CA PRO A 196 -50.50 -53.53 5.12
C PRO A 196 -51.26 -54.62 4.37
N VAL A 197 -50.57 -55.38 3.54
CA VAL A 197 -51.03 -56.62 3.00
C VAL A 197 -50.20 -57.76 3.56
N THR A 198 -50.85 -58.50 4.47
CA THR A 198 -50.50 -59.83 4.89
C THR A 198 -50.73 -60.83 3.73
N THR A 199 -49.81 -61.74 3.53
CA THR A 199 -50.06 -63.14 3.04
C THR A 199 -48.79 -63.95 3.32
N GLU A 200 -48.79 -64.75 4.18
CA GLU A 200 -48.89 -66.20 4.48
C GLU A 200 -48.42 -67.15 3.35
N ALA A 201 -47.67 -68.16 3.83
CA ALA A 201 -47.52 -69.57 3.36
C ALA A 201 -46.56 -69.79 2.16
N THR A 202 -45.54 -70.57 2.25
CA THR A 202 -45.42 -72.03 2.61
C THR A 202 -43.92 -72.30 2.81
#